data_a3549ceb007d8a12b2a5fdf2bff14908
#
_entry.id   a3549ceb007d8a12b2a5fdf2bff14908
#
_cell.length_a   1.000
_cell.length_b   1.000
_cell.length_c   1.000
_cell.angle_alpha   90.00
_cell.angle_beta   90.00
_cell.angle_gamma   90.00
#
_symmetry.space_group_name_H-M   'P 1'
#
loop_
_entity.id
_entity.type
_entity.pdbx_description
1 polymer ?
#
loop_
_entity_poly.entity_id
_entity_poly.type
_entity_poly.pdbx_seq_one_letter_code
_entity_poly.pdbx_strand_id
1 'polypeptide(L)'
;VISESRGVSKEKLNEAADKMLMFYPAEDCVEYGLADTLIYKNDVRNYLKTLIGIDEDDRMPVLTLKDMVNVKKNVPKDKSGNIVAVYYAYGAIDSGSSYADSENGINSEKVIRDLRKLKENEDVKAVVLRVNSPGGSAFGSEQIWYAVTELKKEKPVIVSMGDYAASGGYYISCNADSIVADPTTLTGSIGIFGMFPNVKGLTDKIGLSFDVVKTNTYSDFGMMGRALNDGEKALMQNMVNEGYELFVKRCAEGRGMTTDEIKKIAEGRVWTGAKAKELGLVDELGGLDKALEMAIAKAGLDAYTVMSYPGKKSFFETLMDTNPGGYIQSRMLKGKVGELYNQFDWLNNFENYDKIQARVPFELNIN
;
A
#
# COMPACT_ATOMS: atom_id res chain seq x y z
N VAL A 1 -14.41 12.90 -12.94
CA VAL A 1 -15.31 12.03 -12.13
C VAL A 1 -16.40 12.89 -11.50
N ILE A 2 -16.12 13.76 -10.48
CA ILE A 2 -17.18 14.51 -9.76
C ILE A 2 -18.01 15.36 -10.73
N SER A 3 -17.37 16.12 -11.64
CA SER A 3 -18.03 16.94 -12.64
C SER A 3 -19.03 16.13 -13.49
N GLU A 4 -18.63 14.98 -13.96
CA GLU A 4 -19.45 14.09 -14.78
C GLU A 4 -20.58 13.44 -13.97
N SER A 5 -20.28 12.94 -12.75
CA SER A 5 -21.26 12.27 -11.90
C SER A 5 -22.34 13.19 -11.37
N ARG A 6 -21.97 14.44 -11.06
CA ARG A 6 -22.87 15.44 -10.47
C ARG A 6 -23.44 16.44 -11.47
N GLY A 7 -22.98 16.43 -12.73
CA GLY A 7 -23.36 17.44 -13.73
C GLY A 7 -22.93 18.86 -13.38
N VAL A 8 -21.89 19.03 -12.55
CA VAL A 8 -21.37 20.32 -12.11
C VAL A 8 -20.11 20.65 -12.89
N SER A 9 -19.96 21.89 -13.36
CA SER A 9 -18.76 22.28 -14.12
C SER A 9 -17.50 22.21 -13.27
N LYS A 10 -16.34 22.00 -13.92
CA LYS A 10 -15.04 21.98 -13.23
C LYS A 10 -14.71 23.32 -12.58
N GLU A 11 -15.12 24.42 -13.23
CA GLU A 11 -14.95 25.79 -12.71
C GLU A 11 -15.70 25.96 -11.39
N LYS A 12 -16.97 25.55 -11.33
CA LYS A 12 -17.78 25.62 -10.10
C LYS A 12 -17.23 24.69 -9.00
N LEU A 13 -16.67 23.54 -9.36
CA LEU A 13 -16.01 22.64 -8.39
C LEU A 13 -14.72 23.25 -7.83
N ASN A 14 -13.93 23.92 -8.67
CA ASN A 14 -12.74 24.63 -8.22
C ASN A 14 -13.09 25.83 -7.33
N GLU A 15 -14.12 26.61 -7.70
CA GLU A 15 -14.64 27.68 -6.85
C GLU A 15 -15.07 27.16 -5.47
N ALA A 16 -15.80 26.03 -5.42
CA ALA A 16 -16.20 25.38 -4.19
C ALA A 16 -14.99 24.95 -3.33
N ALA A 17 -13.94 24.42 -3.96
CA ALA A 17 -12.71 24.03 -3.30
C ALA A 17 -11.94 25.24 -2.76
N ASP A 18 -11.77 26.29 -3.57
CA ASP A 18 -11.06 27.52 -3.18
C ASP A 18 -11.82 28.29 -2.08
N LYS A 19 -13.16 28.23 -2.08
CA LYS A 19 -14.02 28.77 -1.02
C LYS A 19 -13.89 28.00 0.28
N MET A 20 -13.33 26.76 0.27
CA MET A 20 -13.25 25.91 1.46
C MET A 20 -14.62 25.68 2.09
N LEU A 21 -15.57 25.14 1.33
CA LEU A 21 -16.97 24.98 1.73
C LEU A 21 -17.20 24.28 3.08
N MET A 22 -16.23 23.48 3.52
CA MET A 22 -16.29 22.81 4.84
C MET A 22 -16.41 23.79 6.03
N PHE A 23 -16.12 25.08 5.85
CA PHE A 23 -16.24 26.14 6.86
C PHE A 23 -17.50 26.98 6.70
N TYR A 24 -18.38 26.66 5.75
CA TYR A 24 -19.62 27.35 5.46
C TYR A 24 -20.83 26.49 5.85
N PRO A 25 -22.05 27.09 5.85
CA PRO A 25 -23.28 26.33 6.10
C PRO A 25 -23.43 25.15 5.14
N ALA A 26 -24.00 24.03 5.61
CA ALA A 26 -24.16 22.83 4.82
C ALA A 26 -25.04 23.03 3.57
N GLU A 27 -25.93 24.02 3.62
CA GLU A 27 -26.79 24.46 2.51
C GLU A 27 -25.98 24.83 1.27
N ASP A 28 -24.78 25.39 1.42
CA ASP A 28 -23.89 25.71 0.34
C ASP A 28 -23.50 24.43 -0.47
N CYS A 29 -23.38 23.29 0.18
CA CYS A 29 -23.11 22.03 -0.51
C CYS A 29 -24.24 21.65 -1.49
N VAL A 30 -25.49 21.94 -1.16
CA VAL A 30 -26.64 21.73 -2.04
C VAL A 30 -26.64 22.75 -3.18
N GLU A 31 -26.38 24.02 -2.88
CA GLU A 31 -26.30 25.09 -3.87
C GLU A 31 -25.19 24.84 -4.92
N TYR A 32 -24.06 24.33 -4.47
CA TYR A 32 -22.96 23.96 -5.38
C TYR A 32 -23.19 22.61 -6.10
N GLY A 33 -24.28 21.89 -5.78
CA GLY A 33 -24.61 20.61 -6.39
C GLY A 33 -23.76 19.44 -5.91
N LEU A 34 -23.08 19.59 -4.78
CA LEU A 34 -22.27 18.55 -4.16
C LEU A 34 -23.12 17.58 -3.33
N ALA A 35 -24.26 18.01 -2.82
CA ALA A 35 -25.26 17.20 -2.14
C ALA A 35 -26.63 17.42 -2.79
N ASP A 36 -27.52 16.41 -2.72
CA ASP A 36 -28.86 16.48 -3.27
C ASP A 36 -29.85 17.10 -2.26
N THR A 37 -29.63 16.84 -0.98
CA THR A 37 -30.42 17.34 0.12
C THR A 37 -29.66 17.31 1.44
N LEU A 38 -30.15 18.02 2.42
CA LEU A 38 -29.68 17.98 3.80
C LEU A 38 -30.67 17.21 4.64
N ILE A 39 -30.17 16.25 5.44
CA ILE A 39 -30.99 15.39 6.26
C ILE A 39 -30.27 15.09 7.58
N TYR A 40 -31.01 15.10 8.69
CA TYR A 40 -30.47 14.68 9.96
C TYR A 40 -30.26 13.16 10.00
N LYS A 41 -29.20 12.74 10.69
CA LYS A 41 -28.82 11.31 10.79
C LYS A 41 -30.00 10.42 11.25
N ASN A 42 -30.86 10.93 12.12
CA ASN A 42 -32.01 10.19 12.60
C ASN A 42 -33.06 9.93 11.50
N ASP A 43 -33.14 10.81 10.51
CA ASP A 43 -34.16 10.75 9.46
C ASP A 43 -33.70 9.96 8.23
N VAL A 44 -32.40 9.64 8.15
CA VAL A 44 -31.82 8.87 7.02
C VAL A 44 -32.56 7.57 6.80
N ARG A 45 -32.95 6.88 7.88
CA ARG A 45 -33.65 5.61 7.80
C ARG A 45 -35.04 5.75 7.15
N ASN A 46 -35.80 6.76 7.54
CA ASN A 46 -37.09 7.03 6.97
C ASN A 46 -37.01 7.51 5.54
N TYR A 47 -36.02 8.35 5.24
CA TYR A 47 -35.73 8.75 3.88
C TYR A 47 -35.39 7.54 2.97
N LEU A 48 -34.57 6.59 3.43
CA LEU A 48 -34.28 5.37 2.69
C LEU A 48 -35.55 4.50 2.51
N LYS A 49 -36.45 4.40 3.53
CA LYS A 49 -37.71 3.70 3.38
C LYS A 49 -38.57 4.30 2.29
N THR A 50 -38.64 5.63 2.22
CA THR A 50 -39.36 6.33 1.14
C THR A 50 -38.81 6.00 -0.22
N LEU A 51 -37.47 5.95 -0.37
CA LEU A 51 -36.81 5.64 -1.66
C LEU A 51 -37.10 4.20 -2.14
N ILE A 52 -37.25 3.25 -1.24
CA ILE A 52 -37.51 1.85 -1.58
C ILE A 52 -39.00 1.47 -1.48
N GLY A 53 -39.91 2.44 -1.23
CA GLY A 53 -41.34 2.25 -1.20
C GLY A 53 -41.86 1.43 -0.01
N ILE A 54 -41.23 1.55 1.15
CA ILE A 54 -41.62 0.89 2.40
C ILE A 54 -42.25 1.93 3.33
N ASP A 55 -43.32 1.55 4.01
CA ASP A 55 -44.01 2.41 4.99
C ASP A 55 -43.09 2.74 6.18
N GLU A 56 -43.33 3.89 6.80
CA GLU A 56 -42.48 4.42 7.87
C GLU A 56 -42.46 3.49 9.09
N ASP A 57 -43.57 2.82 9.37
CA ASP A 57 -43.74 1.88 10.49
C ASP A 57 -43.16 0.48 10.20
N ASP A 58 -42.87 0.16 8.93
CA ASP A 58 -42.36 -1.15 8.54
C ASP A 58 -40.89 -1.32 8.89
N ARG A 59 -40.50 -2.57 9.12
CA ARG A 59 -39.10 -2.89 9.37
C ARG A 59 -38.27 -2.78 8.08
N MET A 60 -37.26 -1.90 8.08
CA MET A 60 -36.34 -1.80 6.97
C MET A 60 -35.54 -3.11 6.80
N PRO A 61 -35.51 -3.72 5.58
CA PRO A 61 -34.72 -4.89 5.30
C PRO A 61 -33.23 -4.47 5.15
N VAL A 62 -32.44 -4.70 6.19
CA VAL A 62 -31.00 -4.37 6.21
C VAL A 62 -30.21 -5.64 6.33
N LEU A 63 -29.21 -5.79 5.45
CA LEU A 63 -28.18 -6.81 5.57
C LEU A 63 -26.90 -6.17 6.14
N THR A 64 -26.35 -6.77 7.17
CA THR A 64 -25.05 -6.39 7.69
C THR A 64 -23.94 -7.09 6.90
N LEU A 65 -22.70 -6.60 6.98
CA LEU A 65 -21.54 -7.31 6.42
C LEU A 65 -21.44 -8.75 6.95
N LYS A 66 -21.84 -8.99 8.19
CA LYS A 66 -21.86 -10.32 8.79
C LYS A 66 -22.90 -11.23 8.11
N ASP A 67 -24.04 -10.70 7.75
CA ASP A 67 -25.08 -11.44 7.02
C ASP A 67 -24.61 -11.77 5.59
N MET A 68 -23.85 -10.85 4.95
CA MET A 68 -23.27 -11.06 3.63
C MET A 68 -22.25 -12.20 3.58
N VAL A 69 -21.57 -12.50 4.67
CA VAL A 69 -20.63 -13.65 4.74
C VAL A 69 -21.35 -14.98 4.51
N ASN A 70 -22.64 -15.07 4.90
CA ASN A 70 -23.45 -16.28 4.81
C ASN A 70 -24.29 -16.36 3.52
N VAL A 71 -24.25 -15.33 2.68
CA VAL A 71 -24.97 -15.34 1.41
C VAL A 71 -24.37 -16.41 0.49
N LYS A 72 -25.20 -17.39 0.10
CA LYS A 72 -24.79 -18.39 -0.87
C LYS A 72 -24.51 -17.71 -2.20
N LYS A 73 -23.25 -17.78 -2.63
CA LYS A 73 -22.88 -17.30 -3.97
C LYS A 73 -23.58 -18.20 -4.97
N ASN A 74 -24.51 -17.65 -5.77
CA ASN A 74 -25.08 -18.32 -6.93
C ASN A 74 -24.10 -18.36 -8.12
N VAL A 75 -22.82 -18.45 -7.85
CA VAL A 75 -21.81 -18.64 -8.88
C VAL A 75 -21.71 -20.14 -9.12
N PRO A 76 -21.88 -20.62 -10.34
CA PRO A 76 -21.63 -22.02 -10.66
C PRO A 76 -20.24 -22.40 -10.15
N LYS A 77 -20.15 -23.48 -9.37
CA LYS A 77 -18.84 -23.99 -8.95
C LYS A 77 -18.11 -24.44 -10.21
N ASP A 78 -17.06 -23.73 -10.52
CA ASP A 78 -16.15 -24.20 -11.55
C ASP A 78 -15.56 -25.55 -11.15
N LYS A 79 -15.55 -26.51 -12.08
CA LYS A 79 -15.01 -27.85 -11.91
C LYS A 79 -13.67 -28.05 -12.62
N SER A 80 -13.14 -26.99 -13.29
CA SER A 80 -11.87 -27.09 -14.00
C SER A 80 -10.68 -27.32 -13.09
N GLY A 81 -10.79 -26.87 -11.82
CA GLY A 81 -9.69 -26.83 -10.86
C GLY A 81 -8.75 -25.63 -11.09
N ASN A 82 -8.93 -24.84 -12.17
CA ASN A 82 -8.08 -23.70 -12.45
C ASN A 82 -8.31 -22.56 -11.45
N ILE A 83 -7.23 -22.01 -10.90
CA ILE A 83 -7.25 -20.92 -9.92
C ILE A 83 -6.61 -19.68 -10.53
N VAL A 84 -7.31 -18.54 -10.43
CA VAL A 84 -6.71 -17.21 -10.54
C VAL A 84 -6.51 -16.66 -9.12
N ALA A 85 -5.26 -16.55 -8.71
CA ALA A 85 -4.92 -16.13 -7.36
C ALA A 85 -4.87 -14.60 -7.27
N VAL A 86 -5.56 -14.00 -6.30
CA VAL A 86 -5.42 -12.59 -5.95
C VAL A 86 -4.60 -12.50 -4.67
N TYR A 87 -3.36 -12.07 -4.78
CA TYR A 87 -2.47 -11.86 -3.64
C TYR A 87 -2.52 -10.41 -3.17
N TYR A 88 -2.92 -10.18 -1.93
CA TYR A 88 -3.05 -8.85 -1.34
C TYR A 88 -1.76 -8.45 -0.62
N ALA A 89 -1.12 -7.38 -1.10
CA ALA A 89 0.08 -6.76 -0.54
C ALA A 89 -0.27 -5.35 -0.03
N TYR A 90 -0.62 -5.25 1.26
CA TYR A 90 -1.11 -4.01 1.87
C TYR A 90 -0.17 -3.54 2.98
N GLY A 91 0.06 -2.23 3.03
CA GLY A 91 0.86 -1.55 4.05
C GLY A 91 2.31 -1.34 3.67
N ALA A 92 3.11 -0.91 4.66
CA ALA A 92 4.54 -0.68 4.47
C ALA A 92 5.31 -2.00 4.29
N ILE A 93 6.35 -1.98 3.45
CA ILE A 93 7.22 -3.13 3.21
C ILE A 93 8.31 -3.15 4.27
N ASP A 94 8.45 -4.27 4.99
CA ASP A 94 9.56 -4.53 5.90
C ASP A 94 10.65 -5.43 5.27
N SER A 95 11.79 -5.54 5.94
CA SER A 95 12.91 -6.38 5.51
C SER A 95 12.76 -7.87 5.86
N GLY A 96 11.64 -8.26 6.48
CA GLY A 96 11.43 -9.64 6.97
C GLY A 96 12.07 -9.95 8.31
N SER A 97 12.86 -9.05 8.88
CA SER A 97 13.61 -9.28 10.12
C SER A 97 12.78 -9.13 11.40
N SER A 98 11.56 -8.61 11.33
CA SER A 98 10.70 -8.48 12.50
C SER A 98 9.96 -9.78 12.77
N TYR A 99 10.18 -10.37 13.95
CA TYR A 99 9.43 -11.51 14.49
C TYR A 99 7.94 -11.18 14.76
N ALA A 100 7.57 -9.92 14.71
CA ALA A 100 6.18 -9.49 14.76
C ALA A 100 5.62 -9.62 13.33
N ASP A 101 4.77 -10.60 13.09
CA ASP A 101 3.78 -10.54 12.01
C ASP A 101 3.09 -9.19 12.15
N SER A 102 3.55 -8.19 11.39
CA SER A 102 2.87 -6.90 11.38
C SER A 102 1.52 -7.17 10.74
N GLU A 103 0.48 -7.25 11.56
CA GLU A 103 -0.90 -7.43 11.08
C GLU A 103 -1.28 -6.36 10.04
N ASN A 104 -0.45 -5.32 9.90
CA ASN A 104 -0.70 -4.14 9.08
C ASN A 104 0.43 -3.82 8.07
N GLY A 105 1.24 -4.80 7.64
CA GLY A 105 2.35 -4.55 6.72
C GLY A 105 2.66 -5.71 5.77
N ILE A 106 3.52 -5.43 4.80
CA ILE A 106 4.04 -6.39 3.83
C ILE A 106 5.35 -6.97 4.38
N ASN A 107 5.27 -8.14 5.01
CA ASN A 107 6.46 -8.87 5.42
C ASN A 107 7.09 -9.54 4.20
N SER A 108 8.30 -9.10 3.82
CA SER A 108 8.95 -9.53 2.58
C SER A 108 9.21 -11.04 2.56
N GLU A 109 9.67 -11.65 3.64
CA GLU A 109 9.92 -13.10 3.70
C GLU A 109 8.63 -13.92 3.52
N LYS A 110 7.52 -13.44 4.10
CA LYS A 110 6.22 -14.09 3.95
C LYS A 110 5.73 -14.00 2.52
N VAL A 111 5.79 -12.82 1.90
CA VAL A 111 5.39 -12.63 0.50
C VAL A 111 6.19 -13.53 -0.42
N ILE A 112 7.52 -13.56 -0.28
CA ILE A 112 8.40 -14.41 -1.09
C ILE A 112 8.02 -15.89 -0.96
N ARG A 113 7.79 -16.35 0.25
CA ARG A 113 7.38 -17.73 0.51
C ARG A 113 6.02 -18.05 -0.12
N ASP A 114 5.07 -17.12 -0.01
CA ASP A 114 3.72 -17.31 -0.54
C ASP A 114 3.72 -17.26 -2.08
N LEU A 115 4.45 -16.32 -2.70
CA LEU A 115 4.60 -16.26 -4.16
C LEU A 115 5.27 -17.51 -4.73
N ARG A 116 6.26 -18.07 -4.01
CA ARG A 116 6.87 -19.35 -4.37
C ARG A 116 5.84 -20.49 -4.35
N LYS A 117 4.99 -20.57 -3.30
CA LYS A 117 3.91 -21.58 -3.25
C LYS A 117 2.92 -21.41 -4.40
N LEU A 118 2.56 -20.17 -4.76
CA LEU A 118 1.70 -19.90 -5.91
C LEU A 118 2.37 -20.30 -7.23
N LYS A 119 3.70 -20.12 -7.34
CA LYS A 119 4.48 -20.57 -8.49
C LYS A 119 4.45 -22.09 -8.63
N GLU A 120 4.63 -22.83 -7.53
CA GLU A 120 4.71 -24.30 -7.48
C GLU A 120 3.34 -24.98 -7.60
N ASN A 121 2.24 -24.29 -7.28
CA ASN A 121 0.89 -24.86 -7.32
C ASN A 121 0.38 -24.95 -8.77
N GLU A 122 0.26 -26.16 -9.30
CA GLU A 122 -0.18 -26.41 -10.68
C GLU A 122 -1.62 -25.93 -10.96
N ASP A 123 -2.48 -25.86 -9.95
CA ASP A 123 -3.86 -25.36 -10.13
C ASP A 123 -3.90 -23.85 -10.36
N VAL A 124 -2.91 -23.09 -9.83
CA VAL A 124 -2.81 -21.65 -10.05
C VAL A 124 -2.31 -21.37 -11.47
N LYS A 125 -3.16 -20.74 -12.28
CA LYS A 125 -2.88 -20.44 -13.69
C LYS A 125 -2.46 -19.00 -13.94
N ALA A 126 -2.86 -18.07 -13.06
CA ALA A 126 -2.47 -16.67 -13.11
C ALA A 126 -2.49 -16.06 -11.70
N VAL A 127 -1.73 -14.99 -11.51
CA VAL A 127 -1.68 -14.25 -10.26
C VAL A 127 -1.99 -12.77 -10.51
N VAL A 128 -2.92 -12.23 -9.74
CA VAL A 128 -3.13 -10.78 -9.63
C VAL A 128 -2.50 -10.33 -8.31
N LEU A 129 -1.46 -9.53 -8.39
CA LEU A 129 -0.84 -8.90 -7.22
C LEU A 129 -1.56 -7.57 -6.94
N ARG A 130 -2.41 -7.56 -5.91
CA ARG A 130 -3.13 -6.35 -5.47
C ARG A 130 -2.27 -5.57 -4.49
N VAL A 131 -1.71 -4.45 -4.93
CA VAL A 131 -0.77 -3.62 -4.17
C VAL A 131 -1.47 -2.37 -3.65
N ASN A 132 -1.41 -2.15 -2.33
CA ASN A 132 -1.79 -0.89 -1.69
C ASN A 132 -0.71 -0.55 -0.65
N SER A 133 0.39 0.10 -1.10
CA SER A 133 1.63 0.27 -0.33
C SER A 133 2.32 1.60 -0.60
N PRO A 134 2.74 2.33 0.45
CA PRO A 134 3.58 3.52 0.32
C PRO A 134 5.05 3.17 0.02
N GLY A 135 5.39 1.90 -0.04
CA GLY A 135 6.76 1.39 -0.05
C GLY A 135 7.26 1.00 1.34
N GLY A 136 8.57 1.01 1.53
CA GLY A 136 9.21 0.62 2.78
C GLY A 136 10.68 0.25 2.58
N SER A 137 11.12 -0.87 3.16
CA SER A 137 12.48 -1.38 3.01
C SER A 137 12.87 -1.54 1.55
N ALA A 138 13.98 -0.92 1.15
CA ALA A 138 14.54 -1.08 -0.18
C ALA A 138 15.00 -2.52 -0.41
N PHE A 139 15.59 -3.15 0.60
CA PHE A 139 16.02 -4.55 0.57
C PHE A 139 14.80 -5.49 0.42
N GLY A 140 13.78 -5.32 1.26
CA GLY A 140 12.55 -6.12 1.18
C GLY A 140 11.85 -6.00 -0.17
N SER A 141 11.84 -4.78 -0.75
CA SER A 141 11.26 -4.51 -2.07
C SER A 141 12.02 -5.22 -3.19
N GLU A 142 13.37 -5.22 -3.18
CA GLU A 142 14.19 -5.96 -4.16
C GLU A 142 13.96 -7.46 -4.07
N GLN A 143 13.86 -8.00 -2.85
CA GLN A 143 13.62 -9.44 -2.65
C GLN A 143 12.23 -9.85 -3.19
N ILE A 144 11.19 -9.05 -2.95
CA ILE A 144 9.85 -9.30 -3.50
C ILE A 144 9.85 -9.13 -5.01
N TRP A 145 10.49 -8.08 -5.54
CA TRP A 145 10.63 -7.87 -6.99
C TRP A 145 11.23 -9.11 -7.68
N TYR A 146 12.27 -9.70 -7.07
CA TYR A 146 12.86 -10.94 -7.58
C TYR A 146 11.89 -12.11 -7.56
N ALA A 147 11.12 -12.27 -6.47
CA ALA A 147 10.11 -13.32 -6.38
C ALA A 147 8.98 -13.16 -7.41
N VAL A 148 8.55 -11.92 -7.69
CA VAL A 148 7.59 -11.60 -8.75
C VAL A 148 8.18 -11.94 -10.12
N THR A 149 9.44 -11.61 -10.35
CA THR A 149 10.16 -11.92 -11.59
C THR A 149 10.24 -13.42 -11.83
N GLU A 150 10.53 -14.20 -10.80
CA GLU A 150 10.57 -15.66 -10.89
C GLU A 150 9.17 -16.28 -11.12
N LEU A 151 8.15 -15.74 -10.48
CA LEU A 151 6.76 -16.16 -10.69
C LEU A 151 6.31 -15.89 -12.13
N LYS A 152 6.64 -14.72 -12.66
CA LYS A 152 6.28 -14.29 -14.03
C LYS A 152 6.82 -15.22 -15.12
N LYS A 153 7.95 -15.89 -14.88
CA LYS A 153 8.52 -16.86 -15.85
C LYS A 153 7.61 -18.05 -16.10
N GLU A 154 6.79 -18.41 -15.10
CA GLU A 154 5.95 -19.62 -15.12
C GLU A 154 4.46 -19.29 -15.33
N LYS A 155 4.01 -18.15 -14.83
CA LYS A 155 2.57 -17.80 -14.79
C LYS A 155 2.38 -16.31 -15.06
N PRO A 156 1.31 -15.91 -15.75
CA PRO A 156 0.95 -14.50 -15.89
C PRO A 156 0.82 -13.81 -14.54
N VAL A 157 1.47 -12.65 -14.40
CA VAL A 157 1.39 -11.79 -13.21
C VAL A 157 0.88 -10.42 -13.62
N ILE A 158 -0.32 -10.06 -13.17
CA ILE A 158 -0.90 -8.74 -13.37
C ILE A 158 -0.92 -8.01 -12.05
N VAL A 159 -0.45 -6.77 -12.03
CA VAL A 159 -0.56 -5.90 -10.86
C VAL A 159 -1.85 -5.10 -10.92
N SER A 160 -2.57 -5.04 -9.79
CA SER A 160 -3.67 -4.12 -9.58
C SER A 160 -3.31 -3.18 -8.43
N MET A 161 -3.14 -1.90 -8.73
CA MET A 161 -2.83 -0.89 -7.72
C MET A 161 -4.10 -0.43 -7.01
N GLY A 162 -4.00 -0.19 -5.68
CA GLY A 162 -5.06 0.39 -4.85
C GLY A 162 -5.02 1.92 -4.85
N ASP A 163 -5.25 2.50 -3.67
CA ASP A 163 -5.20 3.96 -3.49
C ASP A 163 -3.80 4.50 -3.78
N TYR A 164 -2.80 3.74 -3.38
CA TYR A 164 -1.39 4.04 -3.68
C TYR A 164 -0.56 2.76 -3.87
N ALA A 165 0.37 2.81 -4.80
CA ALA A 165 1.44 1.82 -4.99
C ALA A 165 2.71 2.57 -5.41
N ALA A 166 3.37 3.15 -4.41
CA ALA A 166 4.44 4.11 -4.61
C ALA A 166 5.77 3.61 -4.02
N SER A 167 6.87 4.07 -4.59
CA SER A 167 8.23 3.75 -4.15
C SER A 167 8.45 2.24 -4.10
N GLY A 168 8.68 1.61 -2.95
CA GLY A 168 8.76 0.15 -2.82
C GLY A 168 7.52 -0.58 -3.35
N GLY A 169 6.31 0.03 -3.23
CA GLY A 169 5.09 -0.49 -3.83
C GLY A 169 5.13 -0.51 -5.37
N TYR A 170 5.74 0.49 -5.99
CA TYR A 170 6.02 0.49 -7.43
C TYR A 170 7.16 -0.47 -7.77
N TYR A 171 8.17 -0.55 -6.92
CA TYR A 171 9.31 -1.46 -7.09
C TYR A 171 8.87 -2.91 -7.29
N ILE A 172 8.03 -3.42 -6.37
CA ILE A 172 7.52 -4.79 -6.45
C ILE A 172 6.57 -5.02 -7.63
N SER A 173 6.06 -3.93 -8.22
CA SER A 173 5.08 -3.94 -9.31
C SER A 173 5.71 -3.82 -10.69
N CYS A 174 6.84 -3.12 -10.82
CA CYS A 174 7.35 -2.60 -12.08
C CYS A 174 7.67 -3.66 -13.14
N ASN A 175 7.96 -4.90 -12.73
CA ASN A 175 8.30 -6.01 -13.63
C ASN A 175 7.14 -6.98 -13.89
N ALA A 176 5.91 -6.69 -13.48
CA ALA A 176 4.74 -7.51 -13.81
C ALA A 176 4.50 -7.55 -15.34
N ASP A 177 3.68 -8.48 -15.80
CA ASP A 177 3.28 -8.55 -17.22
C ASP A 177 2.46 -7.34 -17.64
N SER A 178 1.62 -6.83 -16.74
CA SER A 178 0.86 -5.59 -16.92
C SER A 178 0.53 -5.00 -15.55
N ILE A 179 0.41 -3.68 -15.52
CA ILE A 179 0.06 -2.88 -14.34
C ILE A 179 -1.24 -2.15 -14.62
N VAL A 180 -2.23 -2.35 -13.76
CA VAL A 180 -3.53 -1.69 -13.77
C VAL A 180 -3.63 -0.76 -12.56
N ALA A 181 -4.01 0.49 -12.78
CA ALA A 181 -4.21 1.49 -11.73
C ALA A 181 -5.52 2.27 -11.94
N ASP A 182 -6.17 2.69 -10.87
CA ASP A 182 -7.25 3.66 -10.97
C ASP A 182 -6.67 5.02 -11.41
N PRO A 183 -7.41 5.86 -12.16
CA PRO A 183 -6.93 7.19 -12.56
C PRO A 183 -6.41 8.05 -11.42
N THR A 184 -6.92 7.87 -10.22
CA THR A 184 -6.56 8.61 -9.01
C THR A 184 -5.53 7.92 -8.12
N THR A 185 -5.15 6.69 -8.40
CA THR A 185 -4.07 5.98 -7.69
C THR A 185 -2.81 6.84 -7.62
N LEU A 186 -2.19 6.93 -6.45
CA LEU A 186 -0.86 7.54 -6.31
C LEU A 186 0.23 6.48 -6.52
N THR A 187 1.11 6.73 -7.51
CA THR A 187 2.17 5.77 -7.87
C THR A 187 3.47 6.46 -8.27
N GLY A 188 4.43 5.71 -8.78
CA GLY A 188 5.77 6.24 -9.05
C GLY A 188 6.59 6.34 -7.77
N SER A 189 7.00 7.55 -7.38
CA SER A 189 7.93 7.78 -6.27
C SER A 189 9.19 6.90 -6.38
N ILE A 190 9.71 6.77 -7.61
CA ILE A 190 10.94 6.01 -7.90
C ILE A 190 12.11 6.77 -7.30
N GLY A 191 12.54 6.35 -6.12
CA GLY A 191 13.59 7.02 -5.35
C GLY A 191 13.95 6.26 -4.09
N ILE A 192 15.12 6.55 -3.55
CA ILE A 192 15.67 5.95 -2.33
C ILE A 192 16.11 7.06 -1.39
N PHE A 193 15.88 6.89 -0.12
CA PHE A 193 16.46 7.75 0.92
C PHE A 193 16.93 6.94 2.13
N GLY A 194 17.83 7.51 2.91
CA GLY A 194 18.29 6.96 4.17
C GLY A 194 18.00 7.90 5.33
N MET A 195 17.60 7.36 6.49
CA MET A 195 17.42 8.10 7.73
C MET A 195 18.41 7.66 8.79
N PHE A 196 19.16 8.61 9.33
CA PHE A 196 20.18 8.38 10.35
C PHE A 196 19.98 9.39 11.50
N PRO A 197 19.28 9.00 12.60
CA PRO A 197 19.01 9.90 13.71
C PRO A 197 20.30 10.20 14.46
N ASN A 198 20.40 11.44 14.95
CA ASN A 198 21.45 11.91 15.83
C ASN A 198 20.82 12.52 17.08
N VAL A 199 20.99 11.86 18.21
CA VAL A 199 20.41 12.29 19.49
C VAL A 199 21.40 13.04 20.39
N LYS A 200 22.61 13.35 19.88
CA LYS A 200 23.67 14.02 20.67
C LYS A 200 23.17 15.28 21.40
N GLY A 201 22.44 16.13 20.69
CA GLY A 201 21.92 17.37 21.31
C GLY A 201 20.93 17.14 22.46
N LEU A 202 20.23 16.00 22.45
CA LEU A 202 19.36 15.61 23.56
C LEU A 202 20.17 15.04 24.71
N THR A 203 21.09 14.13 24.44
CA THR A 203 21.91 13.47 25.45
C THR A 203 22.82 14.47 26.18
N ASP A 204 23.39 15.46 25.49
CA ASP A 204 24.15 16.55 26.10
C ASP A 204 23.30 17.34 27.12
N LYS A 205 22.03 17.61 26.82
CA LYS A 205 21.12 18.34 27.72
C LYS A 205 20.77 17.57 28.97
N ILE A 206 20.76 16.26 28.94
CA ILE A 206 20.45 15.40 30.09
C ILE A 206 21.72 14.86 30.77
N GLY A 207 22.89 15.34 30.34
CA GLY A 207 24.18 15.01 30.98
C GLY A 207 24.70 13.60 30.64
N LEU A 208 24.23 12.99 29.57
CA LEU A 208 24.75 11.71 29.10
C LEU A 208 25.87 11.92 28.08
N SER A 209 26.98 11.21 28.31
CA SER A 209 28.12 11.16 27.38
C SER A 209 28.36 9.72 26.91
N PHE A 210 28.86 9.59 25.68
CA PHE A 210 29.22 8.31 25.09
C PHE A 210 30.72 8.26 24.87
N ASP A 211 31.34 7.19 25.34
CA ASP A 211 32.73 6.87 25.03
C ASP A 211 32.80 5.64 24.15
N VAL A 212 33.76 5.62 23.23
CA VAL A 212 33.83 4.56 22.19
C VAL A 212 35.24 4.04 22.10
N VAL A 213 35.40 2.73 22.28
CA VAL A 213 36.65 2.02 22.00
C VAL A 213 36.50 1.42 20.59
N LYS A 214 37.41 1.82 19.68
CA LYS A 214 37.40 1.40 18.28
C LYS A 214 38.58 0.52 17.92
N THR A 215 38.35 -0.48 17.10
CA THR A 215 39.41 -1.26 16.45
C THR A 215 39.70 -0.75 15.04
N ASN A 216 38.69 -0.21 14.35
CA ASN A 216 38.76 0.28 12.97
C ASN A 216 38.05 1.63 12.82
N THR A 217 38.30 2.34 11.72
CA THR A 217 37.81 3.71 11.46
C THR A 217 36.29 3.85 11.63
N TYR A 218 35.53 2.86 11.19
CA TYR A 218 34.05 2.90 11.16
C TYR A 218 33.38 1.91 12.12
N SER A 219 34.09 1.39 13.14
CA SER A 219 33.53 0.39 14.06
C SER A 219 32.35 0.91 14.88
N ASP A 220 32.24 2.23 15.06
CA ASP A 220 31.13 2.91 15.73
C ASP A 220 30.11 3.54 14.78
N PHE A 221 30.10 3.09 13.52
CA PHE A 221 29.15 3.54 12.51
C PHE A 221 27.70 3.29 12.97
N GLY A 222 26.84 4.31 12.80
CA GLY A 222 25.44 4.23 13.19
C GLY A 222 25.14 4.48 14.66
N MET A 223 26.15 4.81 15.47
CA MET A 223 25.94 5.22 16.84
C MET A 223 25.18 6.55 16.91
N MET A 224 24.00 6.56 17.54
CA MET A 224 23.12 7.75 17.61
C MET A 224 23.65 8.86 18.51
N GLY A 225 24.62 8.56 19.39
CA GLY A 225 25.21 9.52 20.34
C GLY A 225 26.17 10.53 19.72
N ARG A 226 26.42 10.48 18.41
CA ARG A 226 27.22 11.44 17.66
C ARG A 226 26.72 11.63 16.24
N ALA A 227 27.07 12.77 15.64
CA ALA A 227 26.84 12.97 14.23
C ALA A 227 27.72 12.05 13.38
N LEU A 228 27.27 11.69 12.19
CA LEU A 228 28.07 11.04 11.17
C LEU A 228 29.21 11.98 10.75
N ASN A 229 30.41 11.46 10.64
CA ASN A 229 31.55 12.18 10.04
C ASN A 229 31.41 12.22 8.51
N ASP A 230 32.23 13.00 7.83
CA ASP A 230 32.10 13.20 6.37
C ASP A 230 32.40 11.93 5.57
N GLY A 231 33.29 11.07 6.05
CA GLY A 231 33.52 9.76 5.44
C GLY A 231 32.30 8.85 5.55
N GLU A 232 31.64 8.81 6.71
CA GLU A 232 30.43 8.04 6.91
C GLU A 232 29.25 8.59 6.08
N LYS A 233 29.12 9.92 5.98
CA LYS A 233 28.10 10.55 5.11
C LYS A 233 28.34 10.17 3.65
N ALA A 234 29.61 10.18 3.18
CA ALA A 234 29.95 9.80 1.83
C ALA A 234 29.63 8.32 1.54
N LEU A 235 29.91 7.41 2.48
CA LEU A 235 29.54 6.00 2.35
C LEU A 235 28.02 5.81 2.25
N MET A 236 27.26 6.52 3.10
CA MET A 236 25.80 6.46 3.07
C MET A 236 25.22 7.04 1.79
N GLN A 237 25.75 8.17 1.33
CA GLN A 237 25.31 8.76 0.05
C GLN A 237 25.58 7.82 -1.13
N ASN A 238 26.73 7.15 -1.14
CA ASN A 238 27.04 6.16 -2.17
C ASN A 238 26.04 5.00 -2.13
N MET A 239 25.73 4.46 -0.95
CA MET A 239 24.76 3.38 -0.79
C MET A 239 23.36 3.79 -1.27
N VAL A 240 22.93 5.02 -0.98
CA VAL A 240 21.64 5.57 -1.46
C VAL A 240 21.68 5.72 -2.99
N ASN A 241 22.77 6.20 -3.56
CA ASN A 241 22.91 6.37 -5.00
C ASN A 241 22.89 5.01 -5.73
N GLU A 242 23.60 4.02 -5.22
CA GLU A 242 23.60 2.67 -5.81
C GLU A 242 22.21 2.02 -5.72
N GLY A 243 21.52 2.19 -4.58
CA GLY A 243 20.14 1.73 -4.41
C GLY A 243 19.18 2.40 -5.39
N TYR A 244 19.36 3.72 -5.63
CA TYR A 244 18.56 4.45 -6.62
C TYR A 244 18.82 3.95 -8.04
N GLU A 245 20.09 3.79 -8.45
CA GLU A 245 20.44 3.27 -9.77
C GLU A 245 19.91 1.86 -10.00
N LEU A 246 19.94 1.01 -8.96
CA LEU A 246 19.35 -0.32 -9.02
C LEU A 246 17.85 -0.25 -9.24
N PHE A 247 17.13 0.59 -8.49
CA PHE A 247 15.68 0.75 -8.64
C PHE A 247 15.31 1.27 -10.03
N VAL A 248 16.03 2.29 -10.53
CA VAL A 248 15.86 2.82 -11.89
C VAL A 248 16.05 1.71 -12.93
N LYS A 249 17.10 0.89 -12.77
CA LYS A 249 17.38 -0.24 -13.64
C LYS A 249 16.23 -1.26 -13.64
N ARG A 250 15.69 -1.61 -12.48
CA ARG A 250 14.55 -2.54 -12.36
C ARG A 250 13.29 -2.01 -13.06
N CYS A 251 13.03 -0.71 -12.91
CA CYS A 251 11.94 -0.06 -13.62
C CYS A 251 12.17 -0.07 -15.13
N ALA A 252 13.37 0.26 -15.58
CA ALA A 252 13.73 0.27 -17.00
C ALA A 252 13.53 -1.12 -17.64
N GLU A 253 14.04 -2.16 -16.99
CA GLU A 253 13.88 -3.56 -17.43
C GLU A 253 12.43 -3.97 -17.49
N GLY A 254 11.65 -3.67 -16.46
CA GLY A 254 10.24 -4.08 -16.35
C GLY A 254 9.30 -3.32 -17.29
N ARG A 255 9.61 -2.05 -17.58
CA ARG A 255 8.77 -1.19 -18.42
C ARG A 255 9.24 -1.11 -19.88
N GLY A 256 10.35 -1.76 -20.24
CA GLY A 256 10.92 -1.68 -21.59
C GLY A 256 11.40 -0.28 -21.95
N MET A 257 11.86 0.48 -20.96
CA MET A 257 12.37 1.84 -21.10
C MET A 257 13.89 1.87 -20.85
N THR A 258 14.52 2.94 -21.26
CA THR A 258 15.92 3.21 -20.89
C THR A 258 16.01 3.78 -19.47
N THR A 259 17.15 3.61 -18.81
CA THR A 259 17.40 4.21 -17.49
C THR A 259 17.27 5.74 -17.52
N ASP A 260 17.68 6.38 -18.63
CA ASP A 260 17.58 7.84 -18.77
C ASP A 260 16.12 8.31 -18.90
N GLU A 261 15.26 7.53 -19.56
CA GLU A 261 13.81 7.82 -19.61
C GLU A 261 13.19 7.69 -18.23
N ILE A 262 13.51 6.64 -17.49
CA ILE A 262 13.05 6.48 -16.11
C ILE A 262 13.54 7.63 -15.22
N LYS A 263 14.81 8.04 -15.30
CA LYS A 263 15.34 9.14 -14.50
C LYS A 263 14.60 10.46 -14.70
N LYS A 264 14.12 10.75 -15.93
CA LYS A 264 13.32 11.96 -16.21
C LYS A 264 12.02 12.02 -15.42
N ILE A 265 11.46 10.89 -15.01
CA ILE A 265 10.18 10.76 -14.31
C ILE A 265 10.32 10.18 -12.89
N ALA A 266 11.54 9.91 -12.46
CA ALA A 266 11.91 9.38 -11.14
C ALA A 266 12.23 10.47 -10.11
N GLU A 267 13.26 10.32 -9.31
CA GLU A 267 13.71 11.24 -8.25
C GLU A 267 12.63 11.47 -7.17
N GLY A 268 11.89 10.42 -6.85
CA GLY A 268 10.85 10.46 -5.84
C GLY A 268 9.54 11.15 -6.26
N ARG A 269 9.40 11.55 -7.53
CA ARG A 269 8.16 12.18 -8.02
C ARG A 269 7.01 11.19 -7.98
N VAL A 270 5.88 11.68 -7.45
CA VAL A 270 4.62 10.94 -7.35
C VAL A 270 3.71 11.32 -8.51
N TRP A 271 3.06 10.34 -9.10
CA TRP A 271 2.17 10.50 -10.23
C TRP A 271 0.78 9.93 -9.93
N THR A 272 -0.26 10.52 -10.49
CA THR A 272 -1.57 9.86 -10.53
C THR A 272 -1.54 8.70 -11.51
N GLY A 273 -2.42 7.70 -11.34
CA GLY A 273 -2.51 6.57 -12.25
C GLY A 273 -2.74 6.99 -13.71
N ALA A 274 -3.58 8.02 -13.92
CA ALA A 274 -3.79 8.59 -15.24
C ALA A 274 -2.48 9.13 -15.85
N LYS A 275 -1.70 9.90 -15.08
CA LYS A 275 -0.41 10.43 -15.55
C LYS A 275 0.64 9.33 -15.69
N ALA A 276 0.65 8.36 -14.79
CA ALA A 276 1.56 7.23 -14.86
C ALA A 276 1.34 6.37 -16.13
N LYS A 277 0.10 6.26 -16.60
CA LYS A 277 -0.20 5.62 -17.89
C LYS A 277 0.40 6.39 -19.07
N GLU A 278 0.27 7.72 -19.09
CA GLU A 278 0.89 8.57 -20.13
C GLU A 278 2.43 8.46 -20.12
N LEU A 279 3.01 8.27 -18.96
CA LEU A 279 4.47 8.13 -18.76
C LEU A 279 5.01 6.71 -18.99
N GLY A 280 4.14 5.73 -19.29
CA GLY A 280 4.54 4.34 -19.50
C GLY A 280 4.80 3.55 -18.21
N LEU A 281 4.49 4.11 -17.05
CA LEU A 281 4.63 3.43 -15.76
C LEU A 281 3.45 2.50 -15.43
N VAL A 282 2.30 2.70 -16.07
CA VAL A 282 1.06 1.92 -15.93
C VAL A 282 0.58 1.55 -17.33
N ASP A 283 0.05 0.34 -17.51
CA ASP A 283 -0.41 -0.16 -18.81
C ASP A 283 -1.88 0.17 -19.06
N GLU A 284 -2.74 -0.05 -18.04
CA GLU A 284 -4.17 0.15 -18.18
C GLU A 284 -4.77 0.88 -16.96
N LEU A 285 -5.85 1.64 -17.22
CA LEU A 285 -6.65 2.25 -16.18
C LEU A 285 -7.82 1.32 -15.82
N GLY A 286 -8.03 1.12 -14.52
CA GLY A 286 -9.11 0.30 -13.99
C GLY A 286 -8.82 -0.22 -12.58
N GLY A 287 -9.79 -0.97 -12.07
CA GLY A 287 -9.72 -1.58 -10.75
C GLY A 287 -9.23 -3.04 -10.77
N LEU A 288 -9.56 -3.75 -9.70
CA LEU A 288 -9.22 -5.18 -9.56
C LEU A 288 -9.89 -6.04 -10.64
N ASP A 289 -11.13 -5.72 -11.02
CA ASP A 289 -11.87 -6.48 -12.03
C ASP A 289 -11.15 -6.43 -13.38
N LYS A 290 -10.62 -5.26 -13.77
CA LYS A 290 -9.83 -5.11 -14.99
C LYS A 290 -8.57 -5.95 -14.96
N ALA A 291 -7.87 -5.98 -13.84
CA ALA A 291 -6.68 -6.80 -13.66
C ALA A 291 -7.00 -8.30 -13.72
N LEU A 292 -8.14 -8.73 -13.17
CA LEU A 292 -8.62 -10.10 -13.27
C LEU A 292 -8.93 -10.48 -14.71
N GLU A 293 -9.66 -9.63 -15.45
CA GLU A 293 -9.94 -9.85 -16.89
C GLU A 293 -8.65 -10.06 -17.69
N MET A 294 -7.64 -9.21 -17.45
CA MET A 294 -6.35 -9.30 -18.13
C MET A 294 -5.59 -10.57 -17.76
N ALA A 295 -5.62 -10.97 -16.48
CA ALA A 295 -4.96 -12.19 -16.00
C ALA A 295 -5.61 -13.44 -16.62
N ILE A 296 -6.95 -13.49 -16.65
CA ILE A 296 -7.74 -14.58 -17.24
C ILE A 296 -7.46 -14.69 -18.73
N ALA A 297 -7.53 -13.57 -19.45
CA ALA A 297 -7.26 -13.52 -20.90
C ALA A 297 -5.82 -13.96 -21.22
N LYS A 298 -4.83 -13.49 -20.44
CA LYS A 298 -3.42 -13.84 -20.65
C LYS A 298 -3.13 -15.31 -20.34
N ALA A 299 -3.86 -15.91 -19.40
CA ALA A 299 -3.77 -17.34 -19.08
C ALA A 299 -4.63 -18.22 -20.00
N GLY A 300 -5.46 -17.66 -20.87
CA GLY A 300 -6.33 -18.39 -21.80
C GLY A 300 -7.38 -19.24 -21.09
N LEU A 301 -8.00 -18.73 -20.02
CA LEU A 301 -8.93 -19.50 -19.21
C LEU A 301 -10.38 -19.20 -19.56
N ASP A 302 -11.13 -20.25 -19.90
CA ASP A 302 -12.60 -20.18 -20.08
C ASP A 302 -13.35 -20.49 -18.78
N ALA A 303 -12.73 -21.27 -17.88
CA ALA A 303 -13.31 -21.71 -16.62
C ALA A 303 -12.26 -21.63 -15.50
N TYR A 304 -12.59 -20.99 -14.39
CA TYR A 304 -11.67 -20.71 -13.29
C TYR A 304 -12.40 -20.36 -11.98
N THR A 305 -11.67 -20.45 -10.87
CA THR A 305 -12.11 -19.93 -9.58
C THR A 305 -11.13 -18.85 -9.12
N VAL A 306 -11.65 -17.70 -8.64
CA VAL A 306 -10.82 -16.66 -8.04
C VAL A 306 -10.61 -16.96 -6.55
N MET A 307 -9.36 -17.02 -6.11
CA MET A 307 -8.99 -17.26 -4.71
C MET A 307 -8.13 -16.12 -4.16
N SER A 308 -8.46 -15.68 -2.95
CA SER A 308 -7.71 -14.62 -2.25
C SER A 308 -6.57 -15.19 -1.42
N TYR A 309 -5.41 -14.53 -1.50
CA TYR A 309 -4.20 -14.85 -0.74
C TYR A 309 -3.62 -13.57 -0.06
N PRO A 310 -2.93 -13.70 1.09
CA PRO A 310 -2.90 -14.93 1.88
C PRO A 310 -4.30 -15.34 2.33
N GLY A 311 -4.52 -16.64 2.51
CA GLY A 311 -5.77 -17.17 3.05
C GLY A 311 -6.07 -16.57 4.43
N LYS A 312 -7.33 -16.43 4.80
CA LYS A 312 -7.70 -15.99 6.16
C LYS A 312 -7.12 -16.97 7.16
N LYS A 313 -6.35 -16.46 8.13
CA LYS A 313 -5.91 -17.27 9.28
C LYS A 313 -7.15 -17.83 9.98
N SER A 314 -7.13 -19.10 10.34
CA SER A 314 -8.19 -19.68 11.18
C SER A 314 -8.17 -19.00 12.56
N PHE A 315 -9.29 -19.04 13.28
CA PHE A 315 -9.36 -18.51 14.65
C PHE A 315 -8.27 -19.14 15.56
N PHE A 316 -7.98 -20.42 15.38
CA PHE A 316 -6.93 -21.12 16.10
C PHE A 316 -5.51 -20.63 15.76
N GLU A 317 -5.22 -20.39 14.48
CA GLU A 317 -3.93 -19.82 14.06
C GLU A 317 -3.74 -18.40 14.60
N THR A 318 -4.81 -17.60 14.57
CA THR A 318 -4.79 -16.24 15.15
C THR A 318 -4.54 -16.28 16.67
N LEU A 319 -5.13 -17.27 17.38
CA LEU A 319 -4.95 -17.42 18.82
C LEU A 319 -3.54 -17.88 19.18
N MET A 320 -2.91 -18.73 18.36
CA MET A 320 -1.54 -19.22 18.58
C MET A 320 -0.47 -18.20 18.22
N ASP A 321 -0.73 -17.36 17.22
CA ASP A 321 0.18 -16.29 16.75
C ASP A 321 0.14 -15.02 17.63
N THR A 322 -0.92 -14.82 18.41
CA THR A 322 -1.03 -13.64 19.30
C THR A 322 -0.20 -13.86 20.55
N ASN A 323 0.84 -13.06 20.73
CA ASN A 323 1.47 -12.86 22.04
C ASN A 323 0.47 -12.07 22.91
N PRO A 324 -0.24 -12.70 23.88
CA PRO A 324 -1.34 -12.04 24.61
C PRO A 324 -0.90 -10.77 25.37
N GLY A 325 0.38 -10.72 25.79
CA GLY A 325 0.94 -9.57 26.49
C GLY A 325 1.12 -8.34 25.59
N GLY A 326 1.64 -8.53 24.39
CA GLY A 326 1.85 -7.44 23.43
C GLY A 326 0.55 -6.84 22.89
N TYR A 327 -0.46 -7.68 22.65
CA TYR A 327 -1.79 -7.24 22.17
C TYR A 327 -2.52 -6.37 23.19
N ILE A 328 -2.52 -6.78 24.46
CA ILE A 328 -3.17 -6.02 25.54
C ILE A 328 -2.46 -4.67 25.74
N GLN A 329 -1.12 -4.68 25.73
CA GLN A 329 -0.32 -3.47 25.94
C GLN A 329 -0.48 -2.45 24.79
N SER A 330 -0.49 -2.90 23.54
CA SER A 330 -0.70 -2.03 22.37
C SER A 330 -2.11 -1.46 22.33
N ARG A 331 -3.13 -2.23 22.70
CA ARG A 331 -4.52 -1.79 22.74
C ARG A 331 -4.79 -0.79 23.88
N MET A 332 -4.16 -0.97 25.05
CA MET A 332 -4.21 -0.01 26.16
C MET A 332 -3.52 1.31 25.82
N LEU A 333 -2.36 1.25 25.12
CA LEU A 333 -1.64 2.44 24.68
C LEU A 333 -2.42 3.18 23.58
N LYS A 334 -2.94 2.49 22.55
CA LYS A 334 -3.81 3.08 21.52
C LYS A 334 -5.03 3.77 22.12
N GLY A 335 -5.64 3.18 23.14
CA GLY A 335 -6.80 3.77 23.83
C GLY A 335 -6.47 5.03 24.63
N LYS A 336 -5.24 5.20 25.10
CA LYS A 336 -4.80 6.35 25.90
C LYS A 336 -4.19 7.49 25.09
N VAL A 337 -3.53 7.20 23.98
CA VAL A 337 -2.70 8.16 23.22
C VAL A 337 -3.33 8.50 21.86
N GLY A 338 -4.39 7.76 21.43
CA GLY A 338 -5.12 8.03 20.20
C GLY A 338 -4.22 8.02 18.96
N GLU A 339 -4.41 8.97 18.06
CA GLU A 339 -3.64 9.09 16.80
C GLU A 339 -2.14 9.34 17.01
N LEU A 340 -1.76 9.92 18.16
CA LEU A 340 -0.34 10.09 18.53
C LEU A 340 0.39 8.75 18.71
N TYR A 341 -0.35 7.64 18.94
CA TYR A 341 0.26 6.31 19.06
C TYR A 341 1.10 5.93 17.84
N ASN A 342 0.61 6.22 16.64
CA ASN A 342 1.32 5.88 15.41
C ASN A 342 2.65 6.65 15.26
N GLN A 343 2.72 7.87 15.78
CA GLN A 343 3.95 8.68 15.79
C GLN A 343 4.94 8.17 16.84
N PHE A 344 4.45 7.71 18.01
CA PHE A 344 5.29 7.10 19.03
C PHE A 344 5.71 5.67 18.70
N ASP A 345 4.86 4.91 18.01
CA ASP A 345 5.15 3.55 17.55
C ASP A 345 6.33 3.56 16.56
N TRP A 346 6.39 4.57 15.69
CA TRP A 346 7.54 4.78 14.82
C TRP A 346 8.85 4.97 15.60
N LEU A 347 8.85 5.76 16.69
CA LEU A 347 10.02 5.97 17.54
C LEU A 347 10.44 4.70 18.28
N ASN A 348 9.47 3.94 18.79
CA ASN A 348 9.73 2.69 19.53
C ASN A 348 10.25 1.57 18.62
N ASN A 349 9.83 1.56 17.37
CA ASN A 349 10.22 0.55 16.40
C ASN A 349 11.35 1.00 15.47
N PHE A 350 11.93 2.20 15.69
CA PHE A 350 12.94 2.77 14.79
C PHE A 350 14.15 1.84 14.58
N GLU A 351 14.55 1.09 15.58
CA GLU A 351 15.66 0.13 15.50
C GLU A 351 15.33 -1.05 14.57
N ASN A 352 14.04 -1.37 14.41
CA ASN A 352 13.54 -2.46 13.58
C ASN A 352 13.29 -2.05 12.12
N TYR A 353 13.31 -0.75 11.81
CA TYR A 353 13.17 -0.28 10.44
C TYR A 353 14.50 -0.36 9.70
N ASP A 354 14.43 -0.82 8.47
CA ASP A 354 15.55 -0.73 7.55
C ASP A 354 15.93 0.75 7.35
N LYS A 355 17.22 1.07 7.48
CA LYS A 355 17.70 2.46 7.38
C LYS A 355 17.66 3.00 5.96
N ILE A 356 17.61 2.12 4.98
CA ILE A 356 17.49 2.46 3.56
C ILE A 356 16.08 2.14 3.09
N GLN A 357 15.36 3.18 2.69
CA GLN A 357 13.94 3.13 2.40
C GLN A 357 13.65 3.48 0.94
N ALA A 358 12.80 2.67 0.33
CA ALA A 358 12.01 3.00 -0.86
C ALA A 358 10.56 3.26 -0.39
N ARG A 359 10.32 4.41 0.22
CA ARG A 359 9.04 4.79 0.82
C ARG A 359 8.69 6.23 0.47
N VAL A 360 7.39 6.52 0.36
CA VAL A 360 6.89 7.89 0.30
C VAL A 360 7.24 8.59 1.63
N PRO A 361 7.91 9.78 1.61
CA PRO A 361 8.41 10.42 2.83
C PRO A 361 7.33 11.13 3.67
N PHE A 362 6.07 10.82 3.44
CA PHE A 362 4.92 11.36 4.18
C PHE A 362 3.86 10.27 4.37
N GLU A 363 3.07 10.37 5.42
CA GLU A 363 1.94 9.47 5.64
C GLU A 363 0.71 10.00 4.90
N LEU A 364 0.12 9.14 4.06
CA LEU A 364 -1.15 9.40 3.41
C LEU A 364 -2.25 8.81 4.31
N ASN A 365 -2.91 9.65 5.09
CA ASN A 365 -4.16 9.28 5.76
C ASN A 365 -5.31 9.62 4.81
N ILE A 366 -5.72 8.64 4.02
CA ILE A 366 -6.95 8.71 3.22
C ILE A 366 -8.05 8.08 4.09
N ASN A 367 -8.82 8.92 4.78
CA ASN A 367 -10.01 8.50 5.53
C ASN A 367 -11.21 8.34 4.61
#